data_9d7b550e191fd168f6f50284382d0e88
#
_entry.id   9d7b550e191fd168f6f50284382d0e88
#
_cell.length_a   1.000
_cell.length_b   1.000
_cell.length_c   1.000
_cell.angle_alpha   90.00
_cell.angle_beta   90.00
_cell.angle_gamma   90.00
#
_symmetry.space_group_name_H-M   'P 1'
#
loop_
_entity.id
_entity.type
_entity.pdbx_description
1 polymer ?
#
loop_
_entity_poly.entity_id
_entity_poly.type
_entity_poly.pdbx_seq_one_letter_code
_entity_poly.pdbx_strand_id
1 'polypeptide(L)'
;DKYYFEIPESLFGREILVVNRISKAAAGMRAAGSFFGYGGDQIGQNVIRFEKGPNDKIFLRNISFAEYSKDSTSPMFTAVNNSNIQPIAASFDIKAFGKDSSGAVIDITDYIAGDNDVLNFNGGLKSSLRLSSVQSDKSYVVGVNSYPINIEIKTVKTYAQGAAPATTGNFGGGGSRGGGNLTMELNSSLVLLPKEPMQARYYDPRVGYFSVRYTDFDANPQGVKNISVVKRWRLEPKPEDMEKYKRGELVEPQKPIIFYI
;
A
#
# COMPACT_ATOMS: atom_id res chain seq x y z
N ASP A 1 0.18 -25.00 -4.65
CA ASP A 1 0.36 -24.20 -5.87
C ASP A 1 1.55 -23.27 -5.70
N LYS A 2 2.17 -22.89 -6.81
CA LYS A 2 3.23 -21.88 -6.86
C LYS A 2 2.77 -20.67 -7.64
N TYR A 3 3.21 -19.49 -7.18
CA TYR A 3 2.86 -18.20 -7.76
C TYR A 3 4.14 -17.50 -8.22
N TYR A 4 4.17 -17.14 -9.49
CA TYR A 4 5.31 -16.46 -10.10
C TYR A 4 4.87 -15.08 -10.59
N PHE A 5 5.71 -14.08 -10.35
CA PHE A 5 5.56 -12.77 -10.97
C PHE A 5 6.57 -12.63 -12.10
N GLU A 6 6.07 -12.32 -13.29
CA GLU A 6 6.87 -11.83 -14.39
C GLU A 6 6.89 -10.29 -14.30
N ILE A 7 8.09 -9.74 -14.19
CA ILE A 7 8.33 -8.30 -14.11
C ILE A 7 9.01 -7.89 -15.41
N PRO A 8 8.26 -7.30 -16.37
CA PRO A 8 8.84 -6.78 -17.59
C PRO A 8 9.87 -5.68 -17.28
N GLU A 9 10.88 -5.52 -18.15
CA GLU A 9 11.94 -4.52 -18.00
C GLU A 9 11.36 -3.11 -17.76
N SER A 10 10.27 -2.76 -18.45
CA SER A 10 9.60 -1.47 -18.35
C SER A 10 8.95 -1.19 -17.00
N LEU A 11 8.83 -2.20 -16.12
CA LEU A 11 8.25 -2.07 -14.78
C LEU A 11 9.30 -1.97 -13.68
N PHE A 12 10.57 -2.24 -13.95
CA PHE A 12 11.62 -1.97 -12.97
C PHE A 12 11.70 -0.46 -12.69
N GLY A 13 11.84 -0.12 -11.42
CA GLY A 13 11.86 1.26 -10.97
C GLY A 13 10.48 1.97 -10.99
N ARG A 14 9.40 1.29 -11.42
CA ARG A 14 8.04 1.85 -11.40
C ARG A 14 7.41 1.68 -10.02
N GLU A 15 6.66 2.68 -9.63
CA GLU A 15 5.94 2.70 -8.36
C GLU A 15 4.61 1.96 -8.48
N ILE A 16 4.38 1.10 -7.49
CA ILE A 16 3.18 0.28 -7.37
C ILE A 16 2.58 0.57 -6.00
N LEU A 17 1.33 1.02 -5.98
CA LEU A 17 0.57 1.20 -4.74
C LEU A 17 0.04 -0.15 -4.28
N VAL A 18 0.35 -0.52 -3.06
CA VAL A 18 -0.24 -1.68 -2.39
C VAL A 18 -1.28 -1.20 -1.40
N VAL A 19 -2.50 -1.70 -1.51
CA VAL A 19 -3.58 -1.42 -0.56
C VAL A 19 -4.11 -2.73 -0.03
N ASN A 20 -3.97 -2.91 1.28
CA ASN A 20 -4.42 -4.11 1.96
C ASN A 20 -5.76 -3.86 2.66
N ARG A 21 -6.69 -4.76 2.50
CA ARG A 21 -8.03 -4.69 3.09
C ARG A 21 -8.46 -6.02 3.67
N ILE A 22 -9.37 -5.96 4.63
CA ILE A 22 -10.13 -7.14 5.05
C ILE A 22 -11.16 -7.44 3.95
N SER A 23 -11.12 -8.63 3.37
CA SER A 23 -12.16 -9.13 2.46
C SER A 23 -13.31 -9.76 3.26
N LYS A 24 -12.96 -10.64 4.23
CA LYS A 24 -13.92 -11.17 5.21
C LYS A 24 -13.32 -11.08 6.61
N ALA A 25 -14.02 -10.41 7.49
CA ALA A 25 -13.63 -10.29 8.89
C ALA A 25 -13.86 -11.59 9.67
N ALA A 26 -13.08 -11.77 10.73
CA ALA A 26 -13.31 -12.88 11.65
C ALA A 26 -14.68 -12.76 12.33
N ALA A 27 -15.35 -13.89 12.51
CA ALA A 27 -16.63 -13.94 13.23
C ALA A 27 -16.47 -13.34 14.63
N GLY A 28 -17.33 -12.38 14.98
CA GLY A 28 -17.30 -11.69 16.26
C GLY A 28 -16.09 -10.74 16.47
N MET A 29 -15.31 -10.44 15.42
CA MET A 29 -14.22 -9.46 15.49
C MET A 29 -14.73 -8.08 15.85
N ARG A 30 -15.89 -7.71 15.34
CA ARG A 30 -16.55 -6.47 15.63
C ARG A 30 -17.29 -6.57 16.96
N ALA A 31 -16.76 -5.97 17.99
CA ALA A 31 -17.49 -5.73 19.23
C ALA A 31 -18.44 -4.52 19.06
N ALA A 32 -19.52 -4.47 19.85
CA ALA A 32 -20.38 -3.30 19.89
C ALA A 32 -19.56 -2.03 20.17
N GLY A 33 -19.70 -1.01 19.31
CA GLY A 33 -18.95 0.24 19.37
C GLY A 33 -17.59 0.25 18.66
N SER A 34 -17.14 -0.86 18.07
CA SER A 34 -15.93 -0.86 17.25
C SER A 34 -16.19 -0.26 15.87
N PHE A 35 -15.29 0.63 15.42
CA PHE A 35 -15.30 1.17 14.06
C PHE A 35 -14.53 0.31 13.06
N PHE A 36 -13.94 -0.81 13.49
CA PHE A 36 -13.09 -1.68 12.70
C PHE A 36 -13.57 -3.13 12.75
N GLY A 37 -13.36 -3.87 11.67
CA GLY A 37 -13.71 -5.31 11.57
C GLY A 37 -14.77 -5.61 10.53
N TYR A 38 -14.85 -4.81 9.47
CA TYR A 38 -15.71 -5.04 8.32
C TYR A 38 -14.93 -5.50 7.10
N GLY A 39 -15.63 -6.17 6.18
CA GLY A 39 -15.15 -6.27 4.80
C GLY A 39 -15.02 -4.89 4.17
N GLY A 40 -13.86 -4.64 3.55
CA GLY A 40 -13.48 -3.33 2.98
C GLY A 40 -12.58 -2.49 3.86
N ASP A 41 -12.49 -2.74 5.16
CA ASP A 41 -11.61 -1.98 6.05
C ASP A 41 -10.15 -2.08 5.61
N GLN A 42 -9.52 -0.91 5.45
CA GLN A 42 -8.11 -0.83 5.07
C GLN A 42 -7.21 -1.14 6.27
N ILE A 43 -6.29 -2.09 6.08
CA ILE A 43 -5.38 -2.58 7.12
C ILE A 43 -3.91 -2.22 6.88
N GLY A 44 -3.58 -1.78 5.69
CA GLY A 44 -2.24 -1.34 5.32
C GLY A 44 -2.24 -0.64 3.97
N GLN A 45 -1.23 0.21 3.78
CA GLN A 45 -0.96 0.86 2.50
C GLN A 45 0.53 1.12 2.38
N ASN A 46 1.11 0.75 1.24
CA ASN A 46 2.52 0.95 0.95
C ASN A 46 2.69 1.39 -0.51
N VAL A 47 3.80 2.02 -0.82
CA VAL A 47 4.28 2.15 -2.20
C VAL A 47 5.51 1.30 -2.33
N ILE A 48 5.54 0.42 -3.32
CA ILE A 48 6.66 -0.49 -3.56
C ILE A 48 7.27 -0.27 -4.93
N ARG A 49 8.49 -0.77 -5.08
CA ARG A 49 9.23 -0.77 -6.34
C ARG A 49 10.06 -2.05 -6.45
N PHE A 50 10.06 -2.65 -7.64
CA PHE A 50 10.99 -3.72 -7.95
C PHE A 50 12.25 -3.15 -8.58
N GLU A 51 13.40 -3.56 -8.08
CA GLU A 51 14.73 -3.12 -8.56
C GLU A 51 15.65 -4.32 -8.76
N LYS A 52 16.52 -4.24 -9.77
CA LYS A 52 17.57 -5.22 -9.94
C LYS A 52 18.64 -5.02 -8.86
N GLY A 53 18.96 -6.08 -8.15
CA GLY A 53 19.99 -6.11 -7.13
C GLY A 53 21.25 -6.84 -7.63
N PRO A 54 22.32 -6.91 -6.83
CA PRO A 54 23.48 -7.70 -7.13
C PRO A 54 23.16 -9.22 -7.10
N ASN A 55 24.02 -10.03 -7.75
CA ASN A 55 23.95 -11.50 -7.76
C ASN A 55 22.60 -12.04 -8.26
N ASP A 56 22.09 -11.48 -9.35
CA ASP A 56 20.84 -11.90 -10.00
C ASP A 56 19.63 -11.93 -9.05
N LYS A 57 19.57 -10.95 -8.16
CA LYS A 57 18.46 -10.75 -7.24
C LYS A 57 17.52 -9.64 -7.73
N ILE A 58 16.25 -9.80 -7.42
CA ILE A 58 15.27 -8.72 -7.51
C ILE A 58 14.90 -8.28 -6.10
N PHE A 59 15.08 -7.00 -5.82
CA PHE A 59 14.69 -6.39 -4.56
C PHE A 59 13.29 -5.78 -4.67
N LEU A 60 12.48 -6.04 -3.67
CA LEU A 60 11.24 -5.32 -3.40
C LEU A 60 11.55 -4.22 -2.38
N ARG A 61 11.46 -2.97 -2.79
CA ARG A 61 11.66 -1.85 -1.88
C ARG A 61 10.33 -1.28 -1.42
N ASN A 62 10.26 -0.89 -0.17
CA ASN A 62 9.16 -0.11 0.37
C ASN A 62 9.55 1.37 0.30
N ILE A 63 8.79 2.17 -0.46
CA ILE A 63 9.15 3.54 -0.80
C ILE A 63 8.48 4.52 0.16
N SER A 64 9.30 5.34 0.81
CA SER A 64 8.85 6.46 1.63
C SER A 64 9.02 7.79 0.88
N PHE A 65 7.97 8.59 0.90
CA PHE A 65 7.98 9.98 0.39
C PHE A 65 7.95 11.01 1.54
N ALA A 66 8.30 10.59 2.75
CA ALA A 66 8.29 11.50 3.91
C ALA A 66 9.28 12.66 3.72
N GLU A 67 10.43 12.37 3.12
CA GLU A 67 11.46 13.34 2.75
C GLU A 67 11.60 13.32 1.23
N TYR A 68 11.45 14.48 0.60
CA TYR A 68 11.33 14.54 -0.84
C TYR A 68 12.11 15.72 -1.42
N SER A 69 12.90 15.45 -2.44
CA SER A 69 13.49 16.42 -3.36
C SER A 69 13.19 15.95 -4.78
N LYS A 70 12.64 16.81 -5.60
CA LYS A 70 12.21 16.51 -6.97
C LYS A 70 13.23 16.92 -8.00
N ASP A 71 13.94 18.03 -7.75
CA ASP A 71 14.88 18.59 -8.68
C ASP A 71 16.20 17.81 -8.68
N SER A 72 16.31 16.86 -9.61
CA SER A 72 17.51 16.02 -9.76
C SER A 72 18.78 16.80 -10.10
N THR A 73 18.69 18.06 -10.47
CA THR A 73 19.83 18.95 -10.72
C THR A 73 20.29 19.66 -9.46
N SER A 74 19.48 19.66 -8.41
CA SER A 74 19.78 20.29 -7.14
C SER A 74 20.82 19.49 -6.33
N PRO A 75 21.82 20.12 -5.70
CA PRO A 75 22.68 19.48 -4.71
C PRO A 75 21.90 18.84 -3.56
N MET A 76 20.74 19.39 -3.22
CA MET A 76 19.86 18.88 -2.16
C MET A 76 19.26 17.52 -2.55
N PHE A 77 18.93 17.30 -3.82
CA PHE A 77 18.49 15.99 -4.31
C PHE A 77 19.55 14.90 -4.03
N THR A 78 20.80 15.22 -4.37
CA THR A 78 21.92 14.31 -4.09
C THR A 78 22.10 14.08 -2.60
N ALA A 79 22.01 15.13 -1.77
CA ALA A 79 22.14 15.03 -0.32
C ALA A 79 21.03 14.17 0.30
N VAL A 80 19.77 14.36 -0.08
CA VAL A 80 18.63 13.56 0.40
C VAL A 80 18.79 12.10 0.00
N ASN A 81 19.16 11.81 -1.25
CA ASN A 81 19.34 10.44 -1.72
C ASN A 81 20.56 9.74 -1.08
N ASN A 82 21.63 10.48 -0.78
CA ASN A 82 22.80 9.92 -0.11
C ASN A 82 22.58 9.69 1.39
N SER A 83 21.66 10.42 1.99
CA SER A 83 21.34 10.31 3.43
C SER A 83 20.23 9.30 3.72
N ASN A 84 19.45 8.93 2.70
CA ASN A 84 18.28 8.07 2.86
C ASN A 84 18.36 6.86 1.93
N ILE A 85 18.24 5.68 2.49
CA ILE A 85 18.09 4.45 1.72
C ILE A 85 16.68 3.89 1.89
N GLN A 86 16.01 3.60 0.77
CA GLN A 86 14.69 2.98 0.83
C GLN A 86 14.82 1.54 1.32
N PRO A 87 14.02 1.10 2.33
CA PRO A 87 14.09 -0.23 2.89
C PRO A 87 13.90 -1.33 1.84
N ILE A 88 14.68 -2.39 1.93
CA ILE A 88 14.46 -3.63 1.18
C ILE A 88 13.48 -4.49 1.97
N ALA A 89 12.25 -4.60 1.49
CA ALA A 89 11.21 -5.40 2.14
C ALA A 89 11.37 -6.90 1.84
N ALA A 90 11.87 -7.24 0.67
CA ALA A 90 12.15 -8.61 0.28
C ALA A 90 13.22 -8.69 -0.82
N SER A 91 13.82 -9.89 -0.96
CA SER A 91 14.78 -10.22 -2.00
C SER A 91 14.39 -11.55 -2.62
N PHE A 92 14.33 -11.61 -3.95
CA PHE A 92 13.94 -12.79 -4.71
C PHE A 92 15.04 -13.18 -5.68
N ASP A 93 15.24 -14.50 -5.83
CA ASP A 93 16.08 -15.05 -6.90
C ASP A 93 15.34 -14.98 -8.23
N ILE A 94 16.03 -14.64 -9.31
CA ILE A 94 15.50 -14.79 -10.66
C ILE A 94 15.38 -16.27 -10.97
N LYS A 95 14.19 -16.75 -11.29
CA LYS A 95 13.91 -18.14 -11.65
C LYS A 95 13.94 -18.36 -13.16
N ALA A 96 13.60 -17.33 -13.93
CA ALA A 96 13.66 -17.32 -15.38
C ALA A 96 13.71 -15.87 -15.89
N PHE A 97 14.07 -15.72 -17.15
CA PHE A 97 13.95 -14.44 -17.85
C PHE A 97 12.72 -14.47 -18.76
N GLY A 98 12.10 -13.30 -18.98
CA GLY A 98 11.00 -13.13 -19.91
C GLY A 98 11.39 -13.45 -21.36
N LYS A 99 10.41 -13.47 -22.27
CA LYS A 99 10.61 -13.84 -23.69
C LYS A 99 11.75 -13.10 -24.37
N ASP A 100 11.96 -11.84 -24.00
CA ASP A 100 13.00 -10.97 -24.60
C ASP A 100 14.30 -10.95 -23.77
N SER A 101 14.46 -11.87 -22.82
CA SER A 101 15.59 -11.92 -21.87
C SER A 101 15.80 -10.63 -21.06
N SER A 102 14.83 -9.71 -21.07
CA SER A 102 14.92 -8.39 -20.45
C SER A 102 14.15 -8.29 -19.13
N GLY A 103 13.06 -9.03 -18.99
CA GLY A 103 12.26 -9.12 -17.77
C GLY A 103 12.73 -10.25 -16.87
N ALA A 104 12.27 -10.26 -15.62
CA ALA A 104 12.61 -11.30 -14.66
C ALA A 104 11.35 -11.99 -14.11
N VAL A 105 11.43 -13.31 -13.93
CA VAL A 105 10.41 -14.12 -13.26
C VAL A 105 10.91 -14.49 -11.87
N ILE A 106 10.13 -14.19 -10.85
CA ILE A 106 10.42 -14.47 -9.45
C ILE A 106 9.35 -15.37 -8.83
N ASP A 107 9.75 -16.25 -7.92
CA ASP A 107 8.81 -17.03 -7.10
C ASP A 107 8.39 -16.17 -5.89
N ILE A 108 7.10 -15.77 -5.83
CA ILE A 108 6.57 -14.94 -4.76
C ILE A 108 5.69 -15.73 -3.78
N THR A 109 5.66 -17.06 -3.93
CA THR A 109 4.73 -17.93 -3.18
C THR A 109 4.85 -17.77 -1.68
N ASP A 110 6.05 -17.93 -1.14
CA ASP A 110 6.27 -17.83 0.32
C ASP A 110 6.04 -16.42 0.85
N TYR A 111 6.32 -15.41 0.04
CA TYR A 111 6.08 -14.01 0.42
C TYR A 111 4.60 -13.69 0.53
N ILE A 112 3.77 -14.21 -0.38
CA ILE A 112 2.31 -14.07 -0.34
C ILE A 112 1.72 -14.89 0.81
N ALA A 113 2.21 -16.12 1.00
CA ALA A 113 1.70 -17.02 2.03
C ALA A 113 2.07 -16.55 3.44
N GLY A 114 3.26 -15.98 3.61
CA GLY A 114 3.80 -15.52 4.88
C GLY A 114 3.17 -14.23 5.40
N ASP A 115 3.71 -13.74 6.52
CA ASP A 115 3.40 -12.43 7.09
C ASP A 115 4.53 -11.46 6.77
N ASN A 116 4.17 -10.29 6.25
CA ASN A 116 5.11 -9.23 5.92
C ASN A 116 4.44 -7.86 6.01
N ASP A 117 5.26 -6.80 6.06
CA ASP A 117 4.76 -5.44 6.25
C ASP A 117 4.20 -4.79 4.99
N VAL A 118 4.29 -5.46 3.83
CA VAL A 118 3.80 -4.95 2.55
C VAL A 118 2.39 -5.44 2.23
N LEU A 119 2.12 -6.75 2.40
CA LEU A 119 0.89 -7.41 1.94
C LEU A 119 -0.10 -7.75 3.07
N ASN A 120 0.10 -7.25 4.28
CA ASN A 120 -0.74 -7.61 5.43
C ASN A 120 -1.06 -6.38 6.28
N PHE A 121 -1.31 -6.61 7.56
CA PHE A 121 -1.57 -5.55 8.52
C PHE A 121 -0.33 -4.69 8.75
N ASN A 122 -0.53 -3.38 8.82
CA ASN A 122 0.52 -2.52 9.33
C ASN A 122 0.80 -2.79 10.82
N GLY A 123 2.01 -2.45 11.30
CA GLY A 123 2.44 -2.75 12.66
C GLY A 123 1.55 -2.15 13.75
N GLY A 124 0.98 -0.96 13.51
CA GLY A 124 0.06 -0.32 14.47
C GLY A 124 -1.24 -1.10 14.64
N LEU A 125 -1.84 -1.57 13.57
CA LEU A 125 -3.05 -2.40 13.64
C LEU A 125 -2.78 -3.79 14.19
N LYS A 126 -1.63 -4.41 13.85
CA LYS A 126 -1.19 -5.67 14.47
C LYS A 126 -1.14 -5.53 15.99
N SER A 127 -0.50 -4.48 16.48
CA SER A 127 -0.40 -4.19 17.91
C SER A 127 -1.76 -3.95 18.55
N SER A 128 -2.62 -3.14 17.93
CA SER A 128 -3.97 -2.83 18.42
C SER A 128 -4.86 -4.07 18.52
N LEU A 129 -4.75 -4.97 17.55
CA LEU A 129 -5.48 -6.24 17.52
C LEU A 129 -4.76 -7.35 18.29
N ARG A 130 -3.59 -7.08 18.84
CA ARG A 130 -2.73 -8.05 19.53
C ARG A 130 -2.38 -9.27 18.66
N LEU A 131 -2.24 -9.05 17.36
CA LEU A 131 -1.83 -10.09 16.44
C LEU A 131 -0.33 -10.36 16.60
N SER A 132 0.03 -11.63 16.71
CA SER A 132 1.42 -12.07 16.74
C SER A 132 1.78 -12.84 15.46
N SER A 133 2.21 -14.08 15.56
CA SER A 133 2.63 -14.86 14.40
C SER A 133 1.46 -15.38 13.56
N VAL A 134 1.64 -15.40 12.25
CA VAL A 134 0.77 -16.15 11.33
C VAL A 134 0.95 -17.63 11.57
N GLN A 135 -0.16 -18.35 11.64
CA GLN A 135 -0.21 -19.81 11.74
C GLN A 135 -0.22 -20.37 10.31
N SER A 136 0.94 -20.85 9.84
CA SER A 136 1.08 -21.30 8.45
C SER A 136 0.24 -22.54 8.10
N ASP A 137 -0.01 -23.40 9.09
CA ASP A 137 -0.88 -24.57 8.98
C ASP A 137 -2.37 -24.24 8.80
N LYS A 138 -2.75 -22.97 9.08
CA LYS A 138 -4.13 -22.47 9.03
C LYS A 138 -4.26 -21.26 8.12
N SER A 139 -3.27 -21.03 7.26
CA SER A 139 -3.23 -19.90 6.35
C SER A 139 -2.93 -20.38 4.94
N TYR A 140 -3.60 -19.80 3.95
CA TYR A 140 -3.44 -20.22 2.57
C TYR A 140 -3.76 -19.08 1.59
N VAL A 141 -3.28 -19.23 0.35
CA VAL A 141 -3.60 -18.32 -0.75
C VAL A 141 -4.90 -18.80 -1.39
N VAL A 142 -5.89 -17.91 -1.48
CA VAL A 142 -7.17 -18.18 -2.14
C VAL A 142 -7.04 -18.05 -3.65
N GLY A 143 -6.29 -17.02 -4.09
CA GLY A 143 -6.03 -16.79 -5.50
C GLY A 143 -5.27 -15.51 -5.75
N VAL A 144 -4.69 -15.44 -6.95
CA VAL A 144 -4.00 -14.26 -7.49
C VAL A 144 -4.55 -14.01 -8.88
N ASN A 145 -5.07 -12.80 -9.11
CA ASN A 145 -5.61 -12.40 -10.39
C ASN A 145 -4.85 -11.18 -10.92
N SER A 146 -4.46 -11.23 -12.19
CA SER A 146 -3.77 -10.13 -12.86
C SER A 146 -4.71 -9.43 -13.84
N TYR A 147 -4.68 -8.10 -13.80
CA TYR A 147 -5.44 -7.21 -14.67
C TYR A 147 -4.47 -6.21 -15.34
N PRO A 148 -4.89 -5.43 -16.35
CA PRO A 148 -3.96 -4.56 -17.09
C PRO A 148 -3.13 -3.59 -16.24
N ILE A 149 -3.65 -3.11 -15.12
CA ILE A 149 -2.97 -2.13 -14.24
C ILE A 149 -2.87 -2.56 -12.79
N ASN A 150 -3.45 -3.71 -12.41
CA ASN A 150 -3.43 -4.18 -11.03
C ASN A 150 -3.36 -5.70 -10.91
N ILE A 151 -2.84 -6.14 -9.78
CA ILE A 151 -2.86 -7.53 -9.34
C ILE A 151 -3.64 -7.58 -8.02
N GLU A 152 -4.56 -8.54 -7.92
CA GLU A 152 -5.34 -8.80 -6.72
C GLU A 152 -4.88 -10.12 -6.09
N ILE A 153 -4.41 -10.05 -4.85
CA ILE A 153 -3.96 -11.20 -4.08
C ILE A 153 -4.93 -11.42 -2.93
N LYS A 154 -5.59 -12.56 -2.92
CA LYS A 154 -6.54 -12.92 -1.88
C LYS A 154 -6.00 -14.08 -1.05
N THR A 155 -5.96 -13.90 0.27
CA THR A 155 -5.40 -14.89 1.21
C THR A 155 -6.31 -15.07 2.42
N VAL A 156 -6.34 -16.28 2.98
CA VAL A 156 -6.84 -16.50 4.34
C VAL A 156 -5.63 -16.53 5.27
N LYS A 157 -5.65 -15.70 6.28
CA LYS A 157 -4.60 -15.61 7.30
C LYS A 157 -5.19 -15.88 8.69
N THR A 158 -4.55 -16.75 9.42
CA THR A 158 -4.84 -17.01 10.82
C THR A 158 -3.68 -16.51 11.67
N TYR A 159 -3.95 -15.55 12.52
CA TYR A 159 -2.97 -15.00 13.46
C TYR A 159 -3.20 -15.54 14.86
N ALA A 160 -2.12 -15.84 15.58
CA ALA A 160 -2.23 -15.99 17.01
C ALA A 160 -2.52 -14.62 17.63
N GLN A 161 -3.47 -14.58 18.56
CA GLN A 161 -3.91 -13.37 19.23
C GLN A 161 -3.60 -13.44 20.72
N GLY A 162 -2.93 -12.41 21.22
CA GLY A 162 -2.66 -12.26 22.66
C GLY A 162 -3.94 -12.03 23.46
N ALA A 163 -3.92 -12.45 24.74
CA ALA A 163 -5.02 -12.21 25.67
C ALA A 163 -5.29 -10.71 25.86
N ALA A 164 -6.55 -10.34 26.07
CA ALA A 164 -6.87 -8.98 26.50
C ALA A 164 -6.35 -8.76 27.90
N PRO A 165 -5.83 -7.54 28.24
CA PRO A 165 -5.55 -7.19 29.60
C PRO A 165 -6.79 -7.41 30.47
N ALA A 166 -6.61 -7.98 31.65
CA ALA A 166 -7.70 -8.11 32.62
C ALA A 166 -8.14 -6.69 33.00
N THR A 167 -9.32 -6.26 32.53
CA THR A 167 -9.92 -5.02 33.03
C THR A 167 -10.44 -5.29 34.43
N THR A 168 -9.81 -4.68 35.42
CA THR A 168 -10.32 -4.60 36.80
C THR A 168 -11.49 -3.61 36.81
N GLY A 169 -12.61 -3.99 36.24
CA GLY A 169 -13.83 -3.18 36.19
C GLY A 169 -15.05 -4.11 36.17
N ASN A 170 -15.70 -4.18 37.31
CA ASN A 170 -16.91 -4.95 37.58
C ASN A 170 -18.12 -4.37 36.84
N PHE A 171 -18.27 -4.66 35.53
CA PHE A 171 -19.55 -4.51 34.84
C PHE A 171 -19.77 -5.71 33.91
N GLY A 172 -20.89 -6.36 34.15
CA GLY A 172 -21.28 -7.68 33.72
C GLY A 172 -21.07 -8.06 32.26
N GLY A 173 -20.70 -9.30 32.03
CA GLY A 173 -21.06 -10.08 30.85
C GLY A 173 -20.13 -10.02 29.65
N GLY A 174 -18.83 -9.71 29.80
CA GLY A 174 -17.83 -9.89 28.75
C GLY A 174 -16.85 -10.98 29.13
N GLY A 175 -17.05 -12.20 28.65
CA GLY A 175 -16.07 -13.26 28.85
C GLY A 175 -14.68 -12.79 28.45
N SER A 176 -13.70 -12.97 29.31
CA SER A 176 -12.28 -12.80 29.02
C SER A 176 -11.98 -13.63 27.76
N ARG A 177 -11.79 -12.96 26.62
CA ARG A 177 -11.26 -13.63 25.43
C ARG A 177 -9.81 -13.94 25.72
N GLY A 178 -9.56 -15.12 26.26
CA GLY A 178 -8.21 -15.69 26.32
C GLY A 178 -7.57 -15.59 24.94
N GLY A 179 -6.26 -15.54 24.88
CA GLY A 179 -5.51 -15.59 23.63
C GLY A 179 -6.01 -16.75 22.78
N GLY A 180 -6.19 -16.50 21.48
CA GLY A 180 -6.75 -17.47 20.53
C GLY A 180 -6.19 -17.25 19.15
N ASN A 181 -6.88 -17.81 18.16
CA ASN A 181 -6.58 -17.58 16.76
C ASN A 181 -7.62 -16.63 16.16
N LEU A 182 -7.16 -15.69 15.35
CA LEU A 182 -8.00 -14.77 14.58
C LEU A 182 -7.81 -15.07 13.10
N THR A 183 -8.83 -15.60 12.45
CA THR A 183 -8.81 -15.96 11.01
C THR A 183 -9.59 -14.93 10.21
N MET A 184 -8.98 -14.41 9.14
CA MET A 184 -9.58 -13.43 8.24
C MET A 184 -9.21 -13.74 6.79
N GLU A 185 -10.06 -13.35 5.87
CA GLU A 185 -9.72 -13.27 4.46
C GLU A 185 -9.25 -11.85 4.16
N LEU A 186 -8.05 -11.73 3.61
CA LEU A 186 -7.41 -10.46 3.26
C LEU A 186 -7.31 -10.33 1.75
N ASN A 187 -7.37 -9.10 1.27
CA ASN A 187 -7.11 -8.75 -0.12
C ASN A 187 -6.03 -7.68 -0.20
N SER A 188 -5.01 -7.94 -1.00
CA SER A 188 -3.95 -6.98 -1.33
C SER A 188 -4.05 -6.61 -2.79
N SER A 189 -4.36 -5.34 -3.06
CA SER A 189 -4.41 -4.77 -4.41
C SER A 189 -3.08 -4.10 -4.72
N LEU A 190 -2.35 -4.60 -5.71
CA LEU A 190 -1.13 -3.98 -6.22
C LEU A 190 -1.50 -3.19 -7.47
N VAL A 191 -1.46 -1.87 -7.41
CA VAL A 191 -1.93 -0.98 -8.49
C VAL A 191 -0.76 -0.20 -9.05
N LEU A 192 -0.51 -0.35 -10.36
CA LEU A 192 0.55 0.39 -11.04
C LEU A 192 0.21 1.89 -11.04
N LEU A 193 1.06 2.70 -10.42
CA LEU A 193 0.88 4.14 -10.40
C LEU A 193 1.21 4.78 -11.75
N PRO A 194 0.53 5.85 -12.15
CA PRO A 194 0.81 6.56 -13.40
C PRO A 194 2.22 7.16 -13.36
N LYS A 195 2.89 7.23 -14.53
CA LYS A 195 4.20 7.88 -14.66
C LYS A 195 4.16 9.36 -14.29
N GLU A 196 3.07 10.02 -14.68
CA GLU A 196 2.84 11.42 -14.38
C GLU A 196 1.71 11.50 -13.34
N PRO A 197 2.02 11.94 -12.10
CA PRO A 197 1.00 12.16 -11.09
C PRO A 197 0.11 13.35 -11.47
N MET A 198 -1.10 13.40 -10.92
CA MET A 198 -1.94 14.59 -11.06
C MET A 198 -1.28 15.78 -10.37
N GLN A 199 -1.61 16.98 -10.84
CA GLN A 199 -1.16 18.21 -10.20
C GLN A 199 -1.59 18.25 -8.74
N ALA A 200 -0.62 18.44 -7.84
CA ALA A 200 -0.87 18.57 -6.42
C ALA A 200 -1.72 19.82 -6.12
N ARG A 201 -2.63 19.70 -5.16
CA ARG A 201 -3.38 20.85 -4.63
C ARG A 201 -3.03 21.01 -3.16
N TYR A 202 -2.55 22.17 -2.80
CA TYR A 202 -2.19 22.46 -1.41
C TYR A 202 -3.41 22.45 -0.50
N TYR A 203 -3.20 22.00 0.72
CA TYR A 203 -4.23 21.99 1.75
C TYR A 203 -4.54 23.42 2.21
N ASP A 204 -5.83 23.71 2.35
CA ASP A 204 -6.33 24.93 2.95
C ASP A 204 -7.27 24.56 4.13
N PRO A 205 -7.01 25.04 5.35
CA PRO A 205 -7.82 24.67 6.53
C PRO A 205 -9.28 25.10 6.44
N ARG A 206 -9.61 26.03 5.53
CA ARG A 206 -11.00 26.46 5.29
C ARG A 206 -11.81 25.40 4.52
N VAL A 207 -11.14 24.41 3.93
CA VAL A 207 -11.77 23.35 3.15
C VAL A 207 -11.43 22.02 3.82
N GLY A 208 -12.44 21.31 4.30
CA GLY A 208 -12.30 20.12 5.15
C GLY A 208 -11.85 18.84 4.46
N TYR A 209 -10.85 18.90 3.56
CA TYR A 209 -10.27 17.72 2.93
C TYR A 209 -9.24 17.03 3.84
N PHE A 210 -9.17 15.72 3.75
CA PHE A 210 -8.01 14.99 4.27
C PHE A 210 -6.76 15.33 3.47
N SER A 211 -5.61 15.35 4.12
CA SER A 211 -4.34 15.70 3.50
C SER A 211 -3.27 14.64 3.72
N VAL A 212 -2.25 14.65 2.86
CA VAL A 212 -0.98 13.96 3.04
C VAL A 212 0.10 15.01 3.24
N ARG A 213 1.07 14.73 4.10
CA ARG A 213 2.18 15.63 4.41
C ARG A 213 3.50 14.99 3.99
N TYR A 214 4.42 15.84 3.53
CA TYR A 214 5.80 15.48 3.28
C TYR A 214 6.70 16.69 3.52
N THR A 215 7.99 16.46 3.72
CA THR A 215 9.00 17.49 3.85
C THR A 215 9.64 17.72 2.50
N ASP A 216 9.48 18.95 1.97
CA ASP A 216 10.02 19.38 0.70
C ASP A 216 11.38 20.07 0.92
N PHE A 217 12.40 19.49 0.34
CA PHE A 217 13.78 19.97 0.42
C PHE A 217 14.15 20.94 -0.71
N ASP A 218 13.28 21.09 -1.72
CA ASP A 218 13.51 22.01 -2.84
C ASP A 218 12.82 23.37 -2.64
N ALA A 219 11.90 23.47 -1.67
CA ALA A 219 11.05 24.64 -1.50
C ALA A 219 11.82 25.91 -1.06
N ASN A 220 13.01 25.74 -0.46
CA ASN A 220 13.85 26.85 0.00
C ASN A 220 15.33 26.42 0.01
N PRO A 221 16.25 27.19 -0.64
CA PRO A 221 17.67 26.87 -0.63
C PRO A 221 18.35 26.85 0.76
N GLN A 222 17.74 27.49 1.75
CA GLN A 222 18.28 27.63 3.10
C GLN A 222 17.50 26.84 4.16
N GLY A 223 16.53 26.00 3.74
CA GLY A 223 15.72 25.26 4.68
C GLY A 223 14.74 24.31 4.01
N VAL A 224 13.99 23.59 4.84
CA VAL A 224 12.96 22.65 4.40
C VAL A 224 11.57 23.20 4.67
N LYS A 225 10.58 22.76 3.89
CA LYS A 225 9.19 23.15 4.07
C LYS A 225 8.28 21.92 4.21
N ASN A 226 7.49 21.91 5.27
CA ASN A 226 6.43 20.93 5.39
C ASN A 226 5.27 21.30 4.46
N ILE A 227 4.99 20.42 3.51
CA ILE A 227 3.93 20.57 2.52
C ILE A 227 2.77 19.65 2.90
N SER A 228 1.56 20.18 2.83
CA SER A 228 0.33 19.39 2.93
C SER A 228 -0.44 19.49 1.63
N VAL A 229 -0.80 18.34 1.06
CA VAL A 229 -1.60 18.24 -0.17
C VAL A 229 -2.89 17.48 0.10
N VAL A 230 -3.99 17.91 -0.53
CA VAL A 230 -5.29 17.30 -0.32
C VAL A 230 -5.41 15.95 -1.01
N LYS A 231 -6.07 15.01 -0.34
CA LYS A 231 -6.52 13.75 -0.95
C LYS A 231 -7.76 14.02 -1.79
N ARG A 232 -7.68 13.77 -3.08
CA ARG A 232 -8.81 13.98 -3.99
C ARG A 232 -8.80 12.96 -5.13
N TRP A 233 -9.93 12.79 -5.78
CA TRP A 233 -10.04 12.03 -7.01
C TRP A 233 -9.28 12.72 -8.15
N ARG A 234 -8.69 11.93 -9.04
CA ARG A 234 -8.05 12.44 -10.26
C ARG A 234 -9.13 12.69 -11.32
N LEU A 235 -9.77 13.83 -11.24
CA LEU A 235 -10.82 14.29 -12.17
C LEU A 235 -10.28 15.44 -13.03
N GLU A 236 -9.23 15.16 -13.79
CA GLU A 236 -8.63 16.13 -14.70
C GLU A 236 -9.49 16.25 -15.96
N PRO A 237 -9.83 17.48 -16.44
CA PRO A 237 -10.58 17.68 -17.66
C PRO A 237 -9.82 17.17 -18.88
N LYS A 238 -10.54 16.82 -19.94
CA LYS A 238 -9.92 16.51 -21.23
C LYS A 238 -9.22 17.77 -21.78
N PRO A 239 -8.09 17.62 -22.52
CA PRO A 239 -7.38 18.78 -23.07
C PRO A 239 -8.27 19.71 -23.89
N GLU A 240 -9.19 19.16 -24.67
CA GLU A 240 -10.15 19.91 -25.50
C GLU A 240 -11.18 20.71 -24.69
N ASP A 241 -11.45 20.29 -23.46
CA ASP A 241 -12.43 20.95 -22.59
C ASP A 241 -11.79 21.90 -21.56
N MET A 242 -10.46 22.07 -21.60
CA MET A 242 -9.73 22.86 -20.62
C MET A 242 -10.22 24.31 -20.52
N GLU A 243 -10.56 24.94 -21.65
CA GLU A 243 -11.04 26.33 -21.67
C GLU A 243 -12.47 26.45 -21.08
N LYS A 244 -13.33 25.45 -21.32
CA LYS A 244 -14.66 25.37 -20.67
C LYS A 244 -14.50 25.22 -19.16
N TYR A 245 -13.62 24.30 -18.75
CA TYR A 245 -13.33 24.09 -17.33
C TYR A 245 -12.82 25.35 -16.63
N LYS A 246 -11.91 26.11 -17.26
CA LYS A 246 -11.41 27.40 -16.72
C LYS A 246 -12.52 28.44 -16.57
N ARG A 247 -13.54 28.42 -17.42
CA ARG A 247 -14.73 29.29 -17.29
C ARG A 247 -15.72 28.81 -16.23
N GLY A 248 -15.47 27.68 -15.57
CA GLY A 248 -16.34 27.10 -14.55
C GLY A 248 -17.46 26.22 -15.10
N GLU A 249 -17.41 25.85 -16.37
CA GLU A 249 -18.37 24.94 -16.97
C GLU A 249 -18.09 23.49 -16.49
N LEU A 250 -19.16 22.69 -16.36
CA LEU A 250 -19.03 21.26 -16.07
C LEU A 250 -18.54 20.54 -17.32
N VAL A 251 -17.50 19.76 -17.16
CA VAL A 251 -16.89 18.95 -18.21
C VAL A 251 -16.65 17.52 -17.74
N GLU A 252 -16.61 16.59 -18.67
CA GLU A 252 -16.27 15.20 -18.34
C GLU A 252 -14.76 15.07 -18.06
N PRO A 253 -14.37 14.27 -17.05
CA PRO A 253 -12.97 13.99 -16.77
C PRO A 253 -12.37 13.09 -17.86
N GLN A 254 -11.05 13.15 -18.04
CA GLN A 254 -10.31 12.23 -18.91
C GLN A 254 -10.55 10.76 -18.56
N LYS A 255 -10.65 10.48 -17.24
CA LYS A 255 -10.93 9.15 -16.69
C LYS A 255 -12.09 9.27 -15.72
N PRO A 256 -13.28 8.82 -16.09
CA PRO A 256 -14.44 8.80 -15.19
C PRO A 256 -14.25 7.79 -14.06
N ILE A 257 -14.92 8.01 -12.94
CA ILE A 257 -15.03 7.02 -11.86
C ILE A 257 -16.08 6.00 -12.29
N ILE A 258 -15.66 4.76 -12.49
CA ILE A 258 -16.55 3.66 -12.92
C ILE A 258 -16.80 2.76 -11.71
N PHE A 259 -18.07 2.52 -11.43
CA PHE A 259 -18.51 1.53 -10.45
C PHE A 259 -19.03 0.31 -11.20
N TYR A 260 -18.52 -0.86 -10.82
CA TYR A 260 -19.05 -2.14 -11.27
C TYR A 260 -19.99 -2.68 -10.18
N ILE A 261 -21.22 -2.98 -10.55
CA ILE A 261 -22.27 -3.48 -9.65
C ILE A 261 -22.43 -4.97 -9.88
#